data_08beea38118aada1e5bde0bb3dd40359
#
_entry.id   08beea38118aada1e5bde0bb3dd40359
#
_cell.length_a   1.000
_cell.length_b   1.000
_cell.length_c   1.000
_cell.angle_alpha   90.00
_cell.angle_beta   90.00
_cell.angle_gamma   90.00
#
_symmetry.space_group_name_H-M   'P 1'
#
loop_
_entity.id
_entity.type
_entity.pdbx_description
1 polymer ?
#
loop_
_entity_poly.entity_id
_entity_poly.type
_entity_poly.pdbx_seq_one_letter_code
_entity_poly.pdbx_strand_id
1 'polypeptide(L)'
;QAKTGDEAGITKLEQRITLADDFYLWDTPGMLWPRIIVPESGYNLAASGAVGRNAYDEELVALELLRRLQEHYAPLLEARYKLGLPPGAMADMQDDELLEAIGRKRGAMMSGGRVNLQKTAEIVMTDFRTATLGRITLETPEQFERWLAAGLAKDAERAAKKEARLKSRGKGSGKREPGSGDPQAQ
;
A
#
# COMPACT_ATOMS: atom_id res chain seq x y z
N GLN A 1 -16.76 -21.39 -12.66
CA GLN A 1 -15.79 -20.81 -11.73
C GLN A 1 -15.22 -19.56 -12.32
N ALA A 2 -15.26 -18.43 -11.59
CA ALA A 2 -14.60 -17.20 -11.99
C ALA A 2 -13.07 -17.43 -12.00
N LYS A 3 -12.38 -16.86 -13.01
CA LYS A 3 -10.92 -16.87 -13.05
C LYS A 3 -10.41 -15.87 -12.02
N THR A 4 -9.60 -16.33 -11.11
CA THR A 4 -8.89 -15.48 -10.13
C THR A 4 -7.42 -15.35 -10.49
N GLY A 5 -6.79 -14.24 -10.17
CA GLY A 5 -5.36 -14.01 -10.39
C GLY A 5 -4.92 -12.66 -9.82
N ASP A 6 -3.60 -12.47 -9.76
CA ASP A 6 -2.94 -11.29 -9.16
C ASP A 6 -2.84 -10.07 -10.11
N GLU A 7 -3.51 -10.11 -11.27
CA GLU A 7 -3.44 -9.04 -12.25
C GLU A 7 -4.73 -8.21 -12.28
N ALA A 8 -4.60 -6.91 -12.44
CA ALA A 8 -5.73 -6.01 -12.62
C ALA A 8 -6.47 -6.31 -13.94
N GLY A 9 -7.81 -6.30 -13.91
CA GLY A 9 -8.63 -6.48 -15.11
C GLY A 9 -8.85 -7.92 -15.57
N ILE A 10 -8.70 -8.91 -14.69
CA ILE A 10 -9.01 -10.33 -14.96
C ILE A 10 -10.48 -10.51 -15.29
N THR A 11 -11.37 -9.91 -14.50
CA THR A 11 -12.81 -9.87 -14.77
C THR A 11 -13.08 -8.72 -15.73
N LYS A 12 -13.34 -9.03 -16.99
CA LYS A 12 -13.60 -8.02 -18.04
C LYS A 12 -15.08 -7.69 -18.21
N LEU A 13 -15.94 -8.62 -17.85
CA LEU A 13 -17.38 -8.51 -17.96
C LEU A 13 -18.02 -9.00 -16.67
N GLU A 14 -19.14 -8.38 -16.31
CA GLU A 14 -19.96 -8.83 -15.19
C GLU A 14 -20.44 -10.26 -15.39
N GLN A 15 -20.27 -11.10 -14.38
CA GLN A 15 -20.67 -12.52 -14.41
C GLN A 15 -21.66 -12.83 -13.30
N ARG A 16 -22.80 -13.44 -13.67
CA ARG A 16 -23.74 -13.95 -12.71
C ARG A 16 -23.42 -15.40 -12.36
N ILE A 17 -23.25 -15.69 -11.09
CA ILE A 17 -23.01 -17.03 -10.55
C ILE A 17 -24.22 -17.41 -9.72
N THR A 18 -24.90 -18.50 -10.09
CA THR A 18 -26.01 -19.02 -9.30
C THR A 18 -25.46 -19.85 -8.15
N LEU A 19 -25.80 -19.49 -6.92
CA LEU A 19 -25.39 -20.19 -5.70
C LEU A 19 -26.48 -21.15 -5.19
N ALA A 20 -27.74 -20.74 -5.33
CA ALA A 20 -28.93 -21.55 -5.02
C ALA A 20 -30.11 -21.04 -5.88
N ASP A 21 -31.26 -21.72 -5.80
CA ASP A 21 -32.49 -21.24 -6.41
C ASP A 21 -32.81 -19.87 -5.85
N ASP A 22 -32.98 -18.87 -6.76
CA ASP A 22 -33.24 -17.47 -6.45
C ASP A 22 -32.12 -16.71 -5.70
N PHE A 23 -30.93 -17.29 -5.57
CA PHE A 23 -29.77 -16.62 -4.97
C PHE A 23 -28.59 -16.53 -5.95
N TYR A 24 -28.23 -15.31 -6.31
CA TYR A 24 -27.19 -15.04 -7.32
C TYR A 24 -26.08 -14.17 -6.74
N LEU A 25 -24.85 -14.50 -7.09
CA LEU A 25 -23.68 -13.66 -6.89
C LEU A 25 -23.32 -12.98 -8.23
N TRP A 26 -23.13 -11.67 -8.21
CA TRP A 26 -22.64 -10.94 -9.36
C TRP A 26 -21.16 -10.61 -9.15
N ASP A 27 -20.30 -11.19 -10.00
CA ASP A 27 -18.89 -10.81 -10.07
C ASP A 27 -18.74 -9.65 -11.03
N THR A 28 -18.35 -8.49 -10.50
CA THR A 28 -18.15 -7.26 -11.28
C THR A 28 -16.66 -6.99 -11.45
N PRO A 29 -16.24 -6.37 -12.57
CA PRO A 29 -14.86 -5.96 -12.75
C PRO A 29 -14.38 -5.12 -11.58
N GLY A 30 -13.22 -5.47 -11.02
CA GLY A 30 -12.58 -4.70 -9.95
C GLY A 30 -12.19 -3.31 -10.46
N MET A 31 -12.64 -2.28 -9.77
CA MET A 31 -12.26 -0.90 -10.06
C MET A 31 -11.62 -0.30 -8.82
N LEU A 32 -10.37 0.14 -8.97
CA LEU A 32 -9.72 0.98 -7.98
C LEU A 32 -9.82 2.44 -8.40
N TRP A 33 -9.90 3.34 -7.43
CA TRP A 33 -9.78 4.76 -7.70
C TRP A 33 -8.46 5.04 -8.42
N PRO A 34 -8.44 5.91 -9.42
CA PRO A 34 -7.21 6.27 -10.14
C PRO A 34 -6.11 6.80 -9.20
N ARG A 35 -6.54 7.25 -8.02
CA ARG A 35 -5.66 7.77 -6.98
C ARG A 35 -6.22 7.48 -5.60
N ILE A 36 -5.37 6.90 -4.77
CA ILE A 36 -5.64 6.69 -3.36
C ILE A 36 -5.21 7.95 -2.60
N ILE A 37 -6.17 8.66 -2.01
CA ILE A 37 -5.93 9.91 -1.27
C ILE A 37 -5.37 9.62 0.12
N VAL A 38 -5.75 8.50 0.72
CA VAL A 38 -5.34 8.03 2.04
C VAL A 38 -4.24 6.99 1.87
N PRO A 39 -2.96 7.32 2.13
CA PRO A 39 -1.84 6.38 1.97
C PRO A 39 -2.03 5.12 2.82
N GLU A 40 -2.55 5.27 4.03
CA GLU A 40 -2.80 4.20 4.98
C GLU A 40 -3.76 3.16 4.40
N SER A 41 -4.84 3.59 3.74
CA SER A 41 -5.76 2.68 3.04
C SER A 41 -5.10 2.01 1.84
N GLY A 42 -4.14 2.67 1.19
CA GLY A 42 -3.32 2.07 0.14
C GLY A 42 -2.53 0.86 0.65
N TYR A 43 -1.87 1.01 1.79
CA TYR A 43 -1.17 -0.11 2.45
C TYR A 43 -2.14 -1.22 2.87
N ASN A 44 -3.31 -0.89 3.41
CA ASN A 44 -4.33 -1.86 3.80
C ASN A 44 -4.84 -2.66 2.60
N LEU A 45 -5.10 -2.00 1.47
CA LEU A 45 -5.52 -2.63 0.21
C LEU A 45 -4.41 -3.55 -0.34
N ALA A 46 -3.16 -3.11 -0.30
CA ALA A 46 -2.03 -3.93 -0.72
C ALA A 46 -1.84 -5.13 0.23
N ALA A 47 -1.91 -4.92 1.55
CA ALA A 47 -1.80 -5.98 2.53
C ALA A 47 -2.89 -7.04 2.37
N SER A 48 -4.15 -6.64 2.13
CA SER A 48 -5.29 -7.55 1.91
C SER A 48 -5.26 -8.29 0.57
N GLY A 49 -4.39 -7.88 -0.38
CA GLY A 49 -4.33 -8.44 -1.72
C GLY A 49 -5.36 -7.86 -2.69
N ALA A 50 -6.01 -6.75 -2.35
CA ALA A 50 -6.93 -6.04 -3.25
C ALA A 50 -6.20 -5.30 -4.39
N VAL A 51 -4.88 -5.15 -4.28
CA VAL A 51 -3.99 -4.56 -5.29
C VAL A 51 -3.01 -5.61 -5.76
N GLY A 52 -2.78 -5.69 -7.06
CA GLY A 52 -1.85 -6.65 -7.66
C GLY A 52 -0.40 -6.41 -7.21
N ARG A 53 0.38 -7.47 -7.05
CA ARG A 53 1.75 -7.45 -6.52
C ARG A 53 2.70 -6.49 -7.24
N ASN A 54 2.50 -6.26 -8.53
CA ASN A 54 3.35 -5.38 -9.33
C ASN A 54 3.15 -3.88 -9.05
N ALA A 55 2.15 -3.52 -8.24
CA ALA A 55 1.79 -2.13 -7.97
C ALA A 55 2.38 -1.57 -6.66
N TYR A 56 3.07 -2.39 -5.87
CA TYR A 56 3.64 -1.97 -4.59
C TYR A 56 4.92 -2.75 -4.25
N ASP A 57 5.70 -2.19 -3.32
CA ASP A 57 6.84 -2.86 -2.70
C ASP A 57 6.34 -3.73 -1.54
N GLU A 58 6.54 -5.04 -1.64
CA GLU A 58 6.01 -6.01 -0.67
C GLU A 58 6.67 -5.89 0.70
N GLU A 59 7.96 -5.53 0.74
CA GLU A 59 8.70 -5.32 1.97
C GLU A 59 8.16 -4.09 2.72
N LEU A 60 7.95 -2.97 2.02
CA LEU A 60 7.36 -1.78 2.62
C LEU A 60 5.94 -2.01 3.13
N VAL A 61 5.13 -2.76 2.41
CA VAL A 61 3.76 -3.10 2.85
C VAL A 61 3.80 -4.02 4.08
N ALA A 62 4.72 -4.98 4.12
CA ALA A 62 4.88 -5.87 5.27
C ALA A 62 5.37 -5.12 6.53
N LEU A 63 6.30 -4.16 6.38
CA LEU A 63 6.76 -3.30 7.47
C LEU A 63 5.60 -2.46 8.04
N GLU A 64 4.82 -1.80 7.17
CA GLU A 64 3.66 -1.00 7.61
C GLU A 64 2.58 -1.86 8.28
N LEU A 65 2.35 -3.08 7.77
CA LEU A 65 1.46 -4.06 8.40
C LEU A 65 1.98 -4.45 9.79
N LEU A 66 3.26 -4.82 9.91
CA LEU A 66 3.86 -5.23 11.19
C LEU A 66 3.80 -4.11 12.22
N ARG A 67 4.05 -2.87 11.86
CA ARG A 67 3.94 -1.71 12.74
C ARG A 67 2.56 -1.63 13.39
N ARG A 68 1.49 -1.84 12.62
CA ARG A 68 0.11 -1.84 13.14
C ARG A 68 -0.19 -3.06 13.98
N LEU A 69 0.31 -4.23 13.56
CA LEU A 69 0.11 -5.46 14.31
C LEU A 69 0.87 -5.43 15.64
N GLN A 70 2.03 -4.84 15.68
CA GLN A 70 2.85 -4.65 16.88
C GLN A 70 2.12 -3.79 17.92
N GLU A 71 1.47 -2.71 17.49
CA GLU A 71 0.73 -1.80 18.38
C GLU A 71 -0.53 -2.44 18.96
N HIS A 72 -1.28 -3.21 18.17
CA HIS A 72 -2.62 -3.66 18.56
C HIS A 72 -2.77 -5.18 18.69
N TYR A 73 -1.86 -5.95 18.11
CA TYR A 73 -1.96 -7.41 17.96
C TYR A 73 -0.68 -8.17 18.32
N ALA A 74 0.20 -7.57 19.12
CA ALA A 74 1.46 -8.21 19.56
C ALA A 74 1.29 -9.65 20.07
N PRO A 75 0.24 -10.00 20.85
CA PRO A 75 0.02 -11.38 21.27
C PRO A 75 -0.22 -12.36 20.12
N LEU A 76 -0.83 -11.92 19.02
CA LEU A 76 -1.04 -12.77 17.84
C LEU A 76 0.27 -13.02 17.09
N LEU A 77 1.14 -12.00 17.00
CA LEU A 77 2.48 -12.13 16.41
C LEU A 77 3.33 -13.11 17.24
N GLU A 78 3.33 -12.99 18.57
CA GLU A 78 4.06 -13.90 19.45
C GLU A 78 3.52 -15.34 19.36
N ALA A 79 2.19 -15.52 19.38
CA ALA A 79 1.56 -16.82 19.24
C ALA A 79 1.94 -17.52 17.92
N ARG A 80 2.00 -16.74 16.82
CA ARG A 80 2.31 -17.25 15.49
C ARG A 80 3.79 -17.52 15.29
N TYR A 81 4.65 -16.56 15.64
CA TYR A 81 6.08 -16.62 15.29
C TYR A 81 6.98 -17.14 16.43
N LYS A 82 6.48 -17.18 17.66
CA LYS A 82 7.20 -17.67 18.86
C LYS A 82 8.55 -16.99 19.00
N LEU A 83 8.54 -15.67 18.99
CA LEU A 83 9.75 -14.85 19.03
C LEU A 83 10.49 -15.03 20.34
N GLY A 84 9.78 -15.35 21.43
CA GLY A 84 10.35 -15.53 22.77
C GLY A 84 10.71 -14.20 23.43
N LEU A 85 10.01 -13.13 23.05
CA LEU A 85 10.25 -11.80 23.59
C LEU A 85 9.57 -11.64 24.97
N PRO A 86 10.18 -10.89 25.90
CA PRO A 86 9.53 -10.50 27.13
C PRO A 86 8.24 -9.71 26.85
N PRO A 87 7.25 -9.76 27.75
CA PRO A 87 6.04 -8.95 27.63
C PRO A 87 6.39 -7.46 27.46
N GLY A 88 5.81 -6.84 26.43
CA GLY A 88 6.03 -5.43 26.10
C GLY A 88 7.26 -5.15 25.21
N ALA A 89 8.24 -6.03 25.17
CA ALA A 89 9.47 -5.79 24.39
C ALA A 89 9.24 -5.62 22.88
N MET A 90 8.19 -6.24 22.37
CA MET A 90 7.84 -6.08 20.96
C MET A 90 7.43 -4.63 20.61
N ALA A 91 6.81 -3.91 21.54
CA ALA A 91 6.36 -2.54 21.31
C ALA A 91 7.53 -1.55 21.14
N ASP A 92 8.71 -1.89 21.64
CA ASP A 92 9.91 -1.05 21.57
C ASP A 92 10.81 -1.40 20.37
N MET A 93 10.49 -2.47 19.62
CA MET A 93 11.26 -2.89 18.45
C MET A 93 10.97 -1.98 17.25
N GLN A 94 12.00 -1.75 16.45
CA GLN A 94 11.79 -1.14 15.13
C GLN A 94 11.15 -2.17 14.17
N ASP A 95 10.44 -1.68 13.15
CA ASP A 95 9.69 -2.53 12.23
C ASP A 95 10.59 -3.51 11.47
N ASP A 96 11.79 -3.10 11.09
CA ASP A 96 12.81 -3.90 10.43
C ASP A 96 13.41 -4.97 11.38
N GLU A 97 13.63 -4.63 12.64
CA GLU A 97 14.10 -5.60 13.67
C GLU A 97 13.07 -6.70 13.88
N LEU A 98 11.77 -6.33 13.93
CA LEU A 98 10.70 -7.30 14.08
C LEU A 98 10.60 -8.21 12.85
N LEU A 99 10.70 -7.65 11.63
CA LEU A 99 10.71 -8.41 10.39
C LEU A 99 11.92 -9.37 10.35
N GLU A 100 13.11 -8.92 10.75
CA GLU A 100 14.30 -9.79 10.87
C GLU A 100 14.09 -10.92 11.88
N ALA A 101 13.56 -10.61 13.07
CA ALA A 101 13.30 -11.61 14.10
C ALA A 101 12.35 -12.71 13.59
N ILE A 102 11.28 -12.31 12.89
CA ILE A 102 10.35 -13.24 12.25
C ILE A 102 11.10 -14.09 11.19
N GLY A 103 11.90 -13.47 10.35
CA GLY A 103 12.66 -14.16 9.30
C GLY A 103 13.60 -15.22 9.87
N ARG A 104 14.31 -14.92 10.95
CA ARG A 104 15.18 -15.89 11.67
C ARG A 104 14.35 -17.06 12.19
N LYS A 105 13.21 -16.82 12.84
CA LYS A 105 12.32 -17.86 13.36
C LYS A 105 11.67 -18.71 12.27
N ARG A 106 11.41 -18.12 11.12
CA ARG A 106 10.78 -18.82 9.97
C ARG A 106 11.80 -19.46 9.02
N GLY A 107 13.10 -19.30 9.31
CA GLY A 107 14.16 -19.85 8.46
C GLY A 107 14.31 -19.15 7.11
N ALA A 108 13.83 -17.92 6.98
CA ALA A 108 14.00 -17.12 5.77
C ALA A 108 15.42 -16.54 5.70
N MET A 109 16.41 -17.41 5.45
CA MET A 109 17.82 -17.06 5.49
C MET A 109 18.43 -17.06 4.10
N MET A 110 19.38 -16.15 3.91
CA MET A 110 20.27 -16.12 2.72
C MET A 110 21.61 -16.74 3.05
N SER A 111 22.41 -17.03 2.02
CA SER A 111 23.83 -17.40 2.18
C SER A 111 24.57 -16.32 2.99
N GLY A 112 25.44 -16.74 3.90
CA GLY A 112 26.16 -15.83 4.81
C GLY A 112 25.37 -15.44 6.06
N GLY A 113 24.29 -16.15 6.40
CA GLY A 113 23.57 -15.98 7.68
C GLY A 113 22.71 -14.71 7.79
N ARG A 114 22.49 -13.99 6.70
CA ARG A 114 21.60 -12.82 6.67
C ARG A 114 20.15 -13.26 6.48
N VAL A 115 19.21 -12.49 7.02
CA VAL A 115 17.77 -12.70 6.80
C VAL A 115 17.40 -12.23 5.38
N ASN A 116 16.57 -13.00 4.71
CA ASN A 116 15.92 -12.61 3.48
C ASN A 116 14.64 -11.85 3.81
N LEU A 117 14.73 -10.51 3.83
CA LEU A 117 13.61 -9.64 4.20
C LEU A 117 12.44 -9.78 3.22
N GLN A 118 12.72 -9.86 1.93
CA GLN A 118 11.69 -10.08 0.90
C GLN A 118 10.92 -11.39 1.16
N LYS A 119 11.63 -12.49 1.44
CA LYS A 119 11.00 -13.76 1.75
C LYS A 119 10.23 -13.73 3.05
N THR A 120 10.72 -12.98 4.04
CA THR A 120 10.02 -12.78 5.30
C THR A 120 8.74 -11.97 5.10
N ALA A 121 8.79 -10.91 4.30
CA ALA A 121 7.62 -10.10 3.93
C ALA A 121 6.54 -10.98 3.26
N GLU A 122 6.91 -11.82 2.29
CA GLU A 122 5.98 -12.78 1.68
C GLU A 122 5.31 -13.70 2.71
N ILE A 123 6.07 -14.19 3.70
CA ILE A 123 5.53 -15.04 4.79
C ILE A 123 4.52 -14.25 5.62
N VAL A 124 4.87 -13.04 6.06
CA VAL A 124 3.99 -12.19 6.88
C VAL A 124 2.70 -11.84 6.12
N MET A 125 2.83 -11.43 4.87
CA MET A 125 1.70 -11.10 4.02
C MET A 125 0.79 -12.31 3.76
N THR A 126 1.37 -13.48 3.55
CA THR A 126 0.62 -14.73 3.38
C THR A 126 -0.12 -15.11 4.65
N ASP A 127 0.57 -15.09 5.81
CA ASP A 127 -0.03 -15.41 7.11
C ASP A 127 -1.19 -14.45 7.45
N PHE A 128 -1.08 -13.18 7.07
CA PHE A 128 -2.15 -12.19 7.21
C PHE A 128 -3.34 -12.53 6.30
N ARG A 129 -3.12 -12.71 4.99
CA ARG A 129 -4.17 -12.96 3.99
C ARG A 129 -4.93 -14.27 4.21
N THR A 130 -4.25 -15.27 4.74
CA THR A 130 -4.87 -16.56 5.08
C THR A 130 -5.51 -16.59 6.46
N ALA A 131 -5.55 -15.44 7.15
CA ALA A 131 -6.03 -15.31 8.53
C ALA A 131 -5.30 -16.23 9.54
N THR A 132 -4.10 -16.70 9.20
CA THR A 132 -3.27 -17.53 10.09
C THR A 132 -2.80 -16.75 11.33
N LEU A 133 -2.68 -15.41 11.22
CA LEU A 133 -2.42 -14.52 12.35
C LEU A 133 -3.63 -14.34 13.27
N GLY A 134 -4.83 -14.65 12.81
CA GLY A 134 -6.07 -14.45 13.55
C GLY A 134 -6.97 -13.37 12.95
N ARG A 135 -7.94 -12.90 13.74
CA ARG A 135 -8.88 -11.85 13.32
C ARG A 135 -8.26 -10.49 13.56
N ILE A 136 -8.07 -9.73 12.50
CA ILE A 136 -7.38 -8.43 12.52
C ILE A 136 -8.25 -7.40 11.81
N THR A 137 -8.40 -6.24 12.43
CA THR A 137 -8.98 -5.04 11.83
C THR A 137 -7.84 -4.06 11.54
N LEU A 138 -7.66 -3.66 10.29
CA LEU A 138 -6.58 -2.75 9.88
C LEU A 138 -6.94 -1.28 10.09
N GLU A 139 -8.22 -0.93 10.08
CA GLU A 139 -8.68 0.43 10.29
C GLU A 139 -10.07 0.43 10.94
N THR A 140 -10.35 1.44 11.76
CA THR A 140 -11.69 1.73 12.26
C THR A 140 -12.31 2.88 11.46
N PRO A 141 -13.65 3.07 11.48
CA PRO A 141 -14.29 4.21 10.83
C PRO A 141 -13.69 5.56 11.27
N GLU A 142 -13.42 5.72 12.56
CA GLU A 142 -12.87 6.95 13.13
C GLU A 142 -11.42 7.20 12.69
N GLN A 143 -10.62 6.13 12.53
CA GLN A 143 -9.27 6.23 11.99
C GLN A 143 -9.32 6.66 10.53
N PHE A 144 -10.19 6.03 9.73
CA PHE A 144 -10.34 6.36 8.32
C PHE A 144 -10.77 7.82 8.12
N GLU A 145 -11.75 8.31 8.89
CA GLU A 145 -12.20 9.71 8.80
C GLU A 145 -11.04 10.69 9.08
N ARG A 146 -10.22 10.42 10.09
CA ARG A 146 -9.04 11.25 10.40
C ARG A 146 -8.02 11.24 9.27
N TRP A 147 -7.71 10.06 8.71
CA TRP A 147 -6.78 9.93 7.60
C TRP A 147 -7.30 10.60 6.34
N LEU A 148 -8.59 10.46 6.07
CA LEU A 148 -9.24 11.10 4.92
C LEU A 148 -9.16 12.63 5.03
N ALA A 149 -9.47 13.20 6.18
CA ALA A 149 -9.34 14.64 6.40
C ALA A 149 -7.91 15.13 6.18
N ALA A 150 -6.91 14.42 6.70
CA ALA A 150 -5.50 14.73 6.51
C ALA A 150 -5.07 14.57 5.03
N GLY A 151 -5.54 13.54 4.36
CA GLY A 151 -5.27 13.26 2.95
C GLY A 151 -5.84 14.35 2.04
N LEU A 152 -7.08 14.77 2.27
CA LEU A 152 -7.72 15.85 1.51
C LEU A 152 -7.00 17.19 1.70
N ALA A 153 -6.56 17.51 2.92
CA ALA A 153 -5.79 18.72 3.19
C ALA A 153 -4.45 18.73 2.41
N LYS A 154 -3.71 17.61 2.43
CA LYS A 154 -2.48 17.45 1.65
C LYS A 154 -2.72 17.56 0.13
N ASP A 155 -3.84 17.05 -0.35
CA ASP A 155 -4.22 17.13 -1.76
C ASP A 155 -4.51 18.56 -2.19
N ALA A 156 -5.27 19.29 -1.38
CA ALA A 156 -5.55 20.70 -1.63
C ALA A 156 -4.25 21.53 -1.68
N GLU A 157 -3.31 21.28 -0.75
CA GLU A 157 -2.00 21.93 -0.74
C GLU A 157 -1.18 21.62 -2.01
N ARG A 158 -1.15 20.35 -2.43
CA ARG A 158 -0.46 19.94 -3.67
C ARG A 158 -1.08 20.57 -4.91
N ALA A 159 -2.41 20.64 -4.98
CA ALA A 159 -3.13 21.29 -6.07
C ALA A 159 -2.79 22.79 -6.15
N ALA A 160 -2.80 23.49 -5.02
CA ALA A 160 -2.43 24.90 -4.93
C ALA A 160 -0.95 25.14 -5.36
N LYS A 161 -0.02 24.30 -4.91
CA LYS A 161 1.40 24.38 -5.32
C LYS A 161 1.57 24.15 -6.83
N LYS A 162 0.83 23.17 -7.40
CA LYS A 162 0.86 22.89 -8.84
C LYS A 162 0.34 24.08 -9.66
N GLU A 163 -0.75 24.70 -9.22
CA GLU A 163 -1.35 25.86 -9.88
C GLU A 163 -0.41 27.07 -9.82
N ALA A 164 0.18 27.35 -8.65
CA ALA A 164 1.16 28.42 -8.49
C ALA A 164 2.38 28.22 -9.42
N ARG A 165 2.88 26.98 -9.55
CA ARG A 165 3.99 26.64 -10.44
C ARG A 165 3.63 26.82 -11.93
N LEU A 166 2.41 26.49 -12.33
CA LEU A 166 1.94 26.72 -13.68
C LEU A 166 1.82 28.22 -14.00
N LYS A 167 1.28 29.00 -13.07
CA LYS A 167 1.18 30.48 -13.20
C LYS A 167 2.56 31.15 -13.31
N SER A 168 3.57 30.68 -12.55
CA SER A 168 4.94 31.22 -12.63
C SER A 168 5.63 30.89 -13.95
N ARG A 169 5.42 29.69 -14.51
CA ARG A 169 5.97 29.29 -15.81
C ARG A 169 5.33 30.05 -16.97
N GLY A 170 4.04 30.35 -16.90
CA GLY A 170 3.33 31.12 -17.93
C GLY A 170 3.81 32.59 -18.01
N LYS A 171 4.25 33.18 -16.88
CA LYS A 171 4.79 34.54 -16.87
C LYS A 171 6.21 34.68 -17.45
N GLY A 172 6.98 33.59 -17.53
CA GLY A 172 8.36 33.60 -18.06
C GLY A 172 8.47 33.47 -19.58
N SER A 173 7.40 33.10 -20.26
CA SER A 173 7.37 32.86 -21.72
C SER A 173 7.02 34.09 -22.56
N GLY A 174 6.75 35.25 -21.95
CA GLY A 174 6.21 36.46 -22.61
C GLY A 174 7.21 37.51 -22.98
N LYS A 175 8.54 37.33 -22.82
CA LYS A 175 9.59 38.32 -23.20
C LYS A 175 10.61 37.72 -24.16
N ARG A 176 10.22 37.53 -25.39
CA ARG A 176 11.13 37.59 -26.54
C ARG A 176 10.67 38.78 -27.36
N GLU A 177 11.34 39.91 -27.20
CA GLU A 177 11.25 41.03 -28.14
C GLU A 177 11.77 40.59 -29.50
N PRO A 178 11.06 40.95 -30.60
CA PRO A 178 11.59 40.71 -31.94
C PRO A 178 12.80 41.66 -32.14
N GLY A 179 13.97 41.06 -32.32
CA GLY A 179 15.18 41.78 -32.66
C GLY A 179 14.95 42.70 -33.86
N SER A 180 15.23 43.99 -33.69
CA SER A 180 15.31 45.00 -34.73
C SER A 180 16.34 44.55 -35.75
N GLY A 181 15.84 44.12 -36.93
CA GLY A 181 16.64 43.96 -38.14
C GLY A 181 17.01 45.37 -38.64
N ASP A 182 18.25 45.66 -38.68
CA ASP A 182 18.83 46.84 -39.28
C ASP A 182 18.88 46.64 -40.83
N PRO A 183 18.38 47.56 -41.63
CA PRO A 183 18.55 47.50 -43.07
C PRO A 183 19.61 48.53 -43.51
N GLN A 184 20.82 48.08 -43.84
CA GLN A 184 21.81 48.77 -44.67
C GLN A 184 22.92 47.76 -45.02
N ALA A 185 23.53 47.70 -46.21
CA ALA A 185 23.53 48.48 -47.43
C ALA A 185 24.36 47.69 -48.48
N GLN A 186 24.08 47.95 -49.74
CA GLN A 186 24.95 47.81 -50.93
C GLN A 186 25.33 46.39 -51.38
#